data_d638a1a885dcb9813269cb78dbfddc9b
#
_entry.id   d638a1a885dcb9813269cb78dbfddc9b
#
_cell.length_a   1.000
_cell.length_b   1.000
_cell.length_c   1.000
_cell.angle_alpha   90.00
_cell.angle_beta   90.00
_cell.angle_gamma   90.00
#
_symmetry.space_group_name_H-M   'P 1'
#
loop_
_entity.id
_entity.type
_entity.pdbx_description
1 polymer ?
#
loop_
_entity_poly.entity_id
_entity_poly.type
_entity_poly.pdbx_seq_one_letter_code
_entity_poly.pdbx_strand_id
1 'polypeptide(L)'
;MGVLHETGHALYERGLPPEWRGQPVGDARGMVLHESQSLLIEMQVCRSQAFLDYAAPVLRQALSGSGPAWDAQNLYRHYIRVEPGFIRVDADEVTYPAHVILRYDLERAMIAGDLRPADLPGAWSDGLHRLLGLRPADDRHGCLQDIHWFDGAWGYFPTYTLGAMAAAQLYAAALEAEPRIPDEISRGEFATLLGWLRRHLHARASFCSTRDLLIDATRTPLRTEPFRMHLQRRYLGN
;
A
#
# COMPACT_ATOMS: atom_id res chain seq x y z
N MET A 1 11.91 0.96 3.16
CA MET A 1 10.69 0.36 2.56
C MET A 1 10.48 0.78 1.11
N GLY A 2 10.79 2.02 0.67
CA GLY A 2 10.57 2.46 -0.72
C GLY A 2 11.11 1.53 -1.80
N VAL A 3 12.35 1.03 -1.69
CA VAL A 3 12.90 0.05 -2.66
C VAL A 3 12.06 -1.24 -2.72
N LEU A 4 11.53 -1.69 -1.59
CA LEU A 4 10.68 -2.90 -1.54
C LEU A 4 9.29 -2.62 -2.12
N HIS A 5 8.77 -1.41 -1.95
CA HIS A 5 7.56 -0.93 -2.62
C HIS A 5 7.73 -0.98 -4.15
N GLU A 6 8.78 -0.35 -4.67
CA GLU A 6 9.07 -0.36 -6.12
C GLU A 6 9.34 -1.78 -6.65
N THR A 7 9.89 -2.67 -5.80
CA THR A 7 10.05 -4.09 -6.15
C THR A 7 8.69 -4.75 -6.40
N GLY A 8 7.65 -4.40 -5.63
CA GLY A 8 6.30 -4.91 -5.84
C GLY A 8 5.75 -4.52 -7.20
N HIS A 9 5.91 -3.27 -7.62
CA HIS A 9 5.57 -2.81 -8.96
C HIS A 9 6.33 -3.57 -10.04
N ALA A 10 7.65 -3.70 -9.88
CA ALA A 10 8.50 -4.40 -10.83
C ALA A 10 8.15 -5.90 -10.96
N LEU A 11 7.76 -6.56 -9.86
CA LEU A 11 7.33 -7.95 -9.89
C LEU A 11 6.02 -8.14 -10.64
N TYR A 12 5.10 -7.18 -10.57
CA TYR A 12 3.87 -7.18 -11.35
C TYR A 12 4.18 -7.06 -12.83
N GLU A 13 4.93 -6.03 -13.23
CA GLU A 13 5.33 -5.81 -14.63
C GLU A 13 6.07 -7.02 -15.24
N ARG A 14 6.97 -7.63 -14.49
CA ARG A 14 7.69 -8.85 -14.92
C ARG A 14 6.81 -10.10 -14.93
N GLY A 15 5.68 -10.07 -14.28
CA GLY A 15 4.72 -11.17 -14.24
C GLY A 15 3.67 -11.12 -15.34
N LEU A 16 3.58 -10.02 -16.09
CA LEU A 16 2.65 -9.85 -17.20
C LEU A 16 2.95 -10.81 -18.36
N PRO A 17 1.93 -11.21 -19.16
CA PRO A 17 2.09 -12.19 -20.23
C PRO A 17 2.96 -11.64 -21.38
N PRO A 18 4.14 -12.23 -21.63
CA PRO A 18 5.09 -11.68 -22.61
C PRO A 18 4.58 -11.76 -24.06
N GLU A 19 3.68 -12.69 -24.37
CA GLU A 19 3.07 -12.86 -25.67
C GLU A 19 2.14 -11.70 -26.07
N TRP A 20 1.67 -10.91 -25.09
CA TRP A 20 0.81 -9.75 -25.30
C TRP A 20 1.54 -8.41 -25.10
N ARG A 21 2.87 -8.45 -25.00
CA ARG A 21 3.65 -7.22 -24.84
C ARG A 21 3.41 -6.24 -25.99
N GLY A 22 3.14 -4.98 -25.63
CA GLY A 22 2.79 -3.92 -26.59
C GLY A 22 1.34 -3.94 -27.05
N GLN A 23 0.50 -4.79 -26.48
CA GLN A 23 -0.95 -4.76 -26.68
C GLN A 23 -1.63 -4.30 -25.39
N PRO A 24 -2.69 -3.45 -25.46
CA PRO A 24 -3.37 -2.93 -24.24
C PRO A 24 -3.90 -4.02 -23.30
N VAL A 25 -4.25 -5.20 -23.83
CA VAL A 25 -4.70 -6.33 -23.00
C VAL A 25 -3.56 -6.96 -22.19
N GLY A 26 -2.32 -6.80 -22.64
CA GLY A 26 -1.13 -7.29 -21.96
C GLY A 26 -0.59 -6.35 -20.87
N ASP A 27 -1.12 -5.14 -20.76
CA ASP A 27 -0.71 -4.16 -19.77
C ASP A 27 -1.29 -4.47 -18.38
N ALA A 28 -0.64 -3.94 -17.35
CA ALA A 28 -1.13 -4.03 -15.97
C ALA A 28 -2.53 -3.42 -15.83
N ARG A 29 -3.39 -4.05 -15.01
CA ARG A 29 -4.79 -3.66 -14.89
C ARG A 29 -4.99 -2.49 -13.92
N GLY A 30 -4.74 -1.26 -14.38
CA GLY A 30 -5.05 -0.03 -13.69
C GLY A 30 -4.31 0.18 -12.36
N MET A 31 -4.31 1.41 -11.87
CA MET A 31 -3.45 1.82 -10.75
C MET A 31 -3.83 1.20 -9.41
N VAL A 32 -5.10 0.89 -9.15
CA VAL A 32 -5.51 0.21 -7.90
C VAL A 32 -4.82 -1.15 -7.75
N LEU A 33 -4.79 -1.96 -8.83
CA LEU A 33 -4.11 -3.25 -8.79
C LEU A 33 -2.60 -3.10 -8.83
N HIS A 34 -2.08 -2.11 -9.57
CA HIS A 34 -0.66 -1.83 -9.63
C HIS A 34 -0.11 -1.47 -8.24
N GLU A 35 -0.81 -0.55 -7.56
CA GLU A 35 -0.49 -0.16 -6.18
C GLU A 35 -0.72 -1.30 -5.18
N SER A 36 -1.69 -2.18 -5.43
CA SER A 36 -1.88 -3.33 -4.56
C SER A 36 -0.69 -4.28 -4.53
N GLN A 37 0.09 -4.36 -5.61
CA GLN A 37 1.28 -5.22 -5.66
C GLN A 37 2.46 -4.61 -4.92
N SER A 38 2.67 -3.30 -5.01
CA SER A 38 3.67 -2.57 -4.23
C SER A 38 3.36 -2.66 -2.73
N LEU A 39 2.11 -2.36 -2.35
CA LEU A 39 1.68 -2.39 -0.96
C LEU A 39 1.57 -3.82 -0.38
N LEU A 40 1.30 -4.83 -1.21
CA LEU A 40 1.38 -6.22 -0.77
C LEU A 40 2.82 -6.57 -0.36
N ILE A 41 3.80 -6.25 -1.19
CA ILE A 41 5.20 -6.50 -0.87
C ILE A 41 5.65 -5.63 0.30
N GLU A 42 5.39 -4.32 0.28
CA GLU A 42 5.83 -3.42 1.34
C GLU A 42 5.13 -3.70 2.67
N MET A 43 3.79 -3.61 2.67
CA MET A 43 3.01 -3.59 3.92
C MET A 43 2.72 -4.99 4.44
N GLN A 44 2.28 -5.92 3.57
CA GLN A 44 1.87 -7.26 4.02
C GLN A 44 3.08 -8.15 4.29
N VAL A 45 4.07 -8.16 3.36
CA VAL A 45 5.26 -9.00 3.46
C VAL A 45 6.35 -8.33 4.27
N CYS A 46 6.92 -7.21 3.78
CA CYS A 46 8.19 -6.68 4.30
C CYS A 46 8.07 -5.98 5.68
N ARG A 47 6.86 -5.61 6.10
CA ARG A 47 6.60 -5.15 7.47
C ARG A 47 6.08 -6.26 8.40
N SER A 48 6.12 -7.53 7.97
CA SER A 48 5.76 -8.66 8.84
C SER A 48 6.91 -9.10 9.73
N GLN A 49 6.58 -9.71 10.88
CA GLN A 49 7.60 -10.32 11.75
C GLN A 49 8.40 -11.38 11.00
N ALA A 50 7.74 -12.23 10.21
CA ALA A 50 8.37 -13.28 9.42
C ALA A 50 9.46 -12.74 8.48
N PHE A 51 9.18 -11.66 7.76
CA PHE A 51 10.19 -11.04 6.90
C PHE A 51 11.35 -10.44 7.69
N LEU A 52 11.06 -9.83 8.84
CA LEU A 52 12.10 -9.21 9.65
C LEU A 52 12.98 -10.25 10.37
N ASP A 53 12.46 -11.43 10.66
CA ASP A 53 13.26 -12.56 11.16
C ASP A 53 14.34 -12.95 10.14
N TYR A 54 14.01 -12.93 8.85
CA TYR A 54 14.96 -13.13 7.74
C TYR A 54 15.85 -11.89 7.52
N ALA A 55 15.26 -10.71 7.45
CA ALA A 55 15.96 -9.50 6.97
C ALA A 55 16.87 -8.86 8.04
N ALA A 56 16.55 -8.97 9.33
CA ALA A 56 17.30 -8.31 10.38
C ALA A 56 18.79 -8.71 10.41
N PRO A 57 19.17 -10.00 10.37
CA PRO A 57 20.57 -10.39 10.31
C PRO A 57 21.28 -9.88 9.04
N VAL A 58 20.60 -9.88 7.90
CA VAL A 58 21.12 -9.37 6.62
C VAL A 58 21.40 -7.86 6.71
N LEU A 59 20.42 -7.10 7.21
CA LEU A 59 20.55 -5.65 7.40
C LEU A 59 21.66 -5.31 8.41
N ARG A 60 21.69 -6.03 9.53
CA ARG A 60 22.73 -5.85 10.56
C ARG A 60 24.14 -6.06 9.98
N GLN A 61 24.32 -7.10 9.17
CA GLN A 61 25.61 -7.36 8.51
C GLN A 61 25.94 -6.27 7.48
N ALA A 62 25.02 -5.97 6.57
CA ALA A 62 25.24 -5.04 5.47
C ALA A 62 25.51 -3.60 5.94
N LEU A 63 24.92 -3.19 7.05
CA LEU A 63 25.03 -1.84 7.59
C LEU A 63 25.98 -1.76 8.80
N SER A 64 26.75 -2.83 9.09
CA SER A 64 27.66 -2.89 10.24
C SER A 64 26.98 -2.54 11.58
N GLY A 65 25.72 -2.96 11.72
CA GLY A 65 24.88 -2.68 12.87
C GLY A 65 25.33 -3.47 14.11
N SER A 66 25.14 -2.89 15.29
CA SER A 66 25.46 -3.54 16.56
C SER A 66 24.39 -3.28 17.62
N GLY A 67 24.28 -4.20 18.59
CA GLY A 67 23.36 -4.10 19.70
C GLY A 67 21.91 -4.46 19.38
N PRO A 68 21.01 -4.38 20.38
CA PRO A 68 19.63 -4.89 20.29
C PRO A 68 18.72 -4.04 19.38
N ALA A 69 19.12 -2.84 18.97
CA ALA A 69 18.38 -2.02 18.02
C ALA A 69 18.16 -2.72 16.67
N TRP A 70 19.05 -3.65 16.32
CA TRP A 70 19.02 -4.42 15.07
C TRP A 70 18.30 -5.78 15.19
N ASP A 71 17.75 -6.10 16.35
CA ASP A 71 16.99 -7.34 16.52
C ASP A 71 15.67 -7.26 15.78
N ALA A 72 15.24 -8.38 15.19
CA ALA A 72 14.02 -8.46 14.37
C ALA A 72 12.78 -7.90 15.09
N GLN A 73 12.62 -8.25 16.38
CA GLN A 73 11.51 -7.75 17.20
C GLN A 73 11.55 -6.22 17.38
N ASN A 74 12.73 -5.63 17.51
CA ASN A 74 12.85 -4.19 17.68
C ASN A 74 12.60 -3.46 16.36
N LEU A 75 13.12 -3.99 15.25
CA LEU A 75 12.82 -3.50 13.91
C LEU A 75 11.32 -3.61 13.61
N TYR A 76 10.68 -4.71 13.97
CA TYR A 76 9.23 -4.87 13.81
C TYR A 76 8.46 -3.77 14.55
N ARG A 77 8.74 -3.55 15.84
CA ARG A 77 8.10 -2.47 16.62
C ARG A 77 8.30 -1.10 15.99
N HIS A 78 9.46 -0.85 15.40
CA HIS A 78 9.74 0.39 14.69
C HIS A 78 8.87 0.53 13.44
N TYR A 79 8.74 -0.54 12.63
CA TYR A 79 7.96 -0.50 11.40
C TYR A 79 6.43 -0.46 11.59
N ILE A 80 5.94 -0.91 12.75
CA ILE A 80 4.51 -0.82 13.08
C ILE A 80 4.18 0.35 14.02
N ARG A 81 5.10 1.29 14.23
CA ARG A 81 4.84 2.49 15.04
C ARG A 81 3.77 3.35 14.35
N VAL A 82 2.76 3.76 15.13
CA VAL A 82 1.71 4.68 14.68
C VAL A 82 2.00 6.06 15.24
N GLU A 83 2.18 7.03 14.35
CA GLU A 83 2.48 8.43 14.71
C GLU A 83 1.85 9.37 13.68
N PRO A 84 0.70 10.00 13.99
CA PRO A 84 0.09 10.96 13.08
C PRO A 84 1.07 12.08 12.70
N GLY A 85 1.21 12.33 11.41
CA GLY A 85 2.11 13.35 10.86
C GLY A 85 1.42 14.21 9.81
N PHE A 86 2.11 15.28 9.38
CA PHE A 86 1.58 16.20 8.36
C PHE A 86 1.71 15.67 6.94
N ILE A 87 2.74 14.87 6.68
CA ILE A 87 3.16 14.48 5.33
C ILE A 87 2.64 13.10 4.98
N ARG A 88 1.85 13.00 3.91
CA ARG A 88 1.22 11.75 3.48
C ARG A 88 2.22 10.65 3.17
N VAL A 89 3.30 10.97 2.43
CA VAL A 89 4.28 9.95 2.02
C VAL A 89 5.06 9.35 3.19
N ASP A 90 5.11 10.05 4.32
CA ASP A 90 5.77 9.59 5.56
C ASP A 90 4.79 8.93 6.54
N ALA A 91 3.48 8.95 6.23
CA ALA A 91 2.45 8.45 7.12
C ALA A 91 2.55 6.94 7.33
N ASP A 92 2.27 6.51 8.55
CA ASP A 92 2.15 5.09 8.89
C ASP A 92 0.90 4.45 8.26
N GLU A 93 0.86 3.11 8.27
CA GLU A 93 -0.20 2.33 7.62
C GLU A 93 -1.61 2.64 8.17
N VAL A 94 -1.72 3.03 9.45
CA VAL A 94 -3.00 3.32 10.12
C VAL A 94 -3.51 4.71 9.75
N THR A 95 -2.63 5.71 9.73
CA THR A 95 -2.99 7.11 9.49
C THR A 95 -3.02 7.48 8.01
N TYR A 96 -2.36 6.72 7.14
CA TYR A 96 -2.30 6.94 5.69
C TYR A 96 -3.70 7.08 5.03
N PRO A 97 -4.70 6.21 5.30
CA PRO A 97 -6.04 6.36 4.75
C PRO A 97 -6.70 7.70 5.06
N ALA A 98 -6.45 8.29 6.24
CA ALA A 98 -7.00 9.60 6.60
C ALA A 98 -6.45 10.72 5.69
N HIS A 99 -5.18 10.64 5.31
CA HIS A 99 -4.59 11.57 4.34
C HIS A 99 -5.24 11.43 2.95
N VAL A 100 -5.55 10.21 2.53
CA VAL A 100 -6.21 9.95 1.24
C VAL A 100 -7.65 10.45 1.26
N ILE A 101 -8.41 10.18 2.34
CA ILE A 101 -9.79 10.65 2.52
C ILE A 101 -9.85 12.18 2.47
N LEU A 102 -8.95 12.87 3.16
CA LEU A 102 -8.86 14.34 3.11
C LEU A 102 -8.76 14.84 1.67
N ARG A 103 -7.83 14.30 0.90
CA ARG A 103 -7.61 14.70 -0.50
C ARG A 103 -8.80 14.39 -1.39
N TYR A 104 -9.40 13.24 -1.20
CA TYR A 104 -10.59 12.84 -1.94
C TYR A 104 -11.77 13.80 -1.69
N ASP A 105 -12.03 14.15 -0.44
CA ASP A 105 -13.12 15.08 -0.09
C ASP A 105 -12.89 16.47 -0.67
N LEU A 106 -11.65 17.00 -0.55
CA LEU A 106 -11.28 18.32 -1.08
C LEU A 106 -11.31 18.33 -2.61
N GLU A 107 -10.82 17.31 -3.25
CA GLU A 107 -10.84 17.17 -4.71
C GLU A 107 -12.28 17.16 -5.24
N ARG A 108 -13.15 16.37 -4.63
CA ARG A 108 -14.57 16.37 -4.99
C ARG A 108 -15.22 17.74 -4.83
N ALA A 109 -14.94 18.42 -3.74
CA ALA A 109 -15.48 19.76 -3.48
C ALA A 109 -14.99 20.79 -4.52
N MET A 110 -13.71 20.70 -4.93
CA MET A 110 -13.16 21.57 -5.99
C MET A 110 -13.79 21.28 -7.36
N ILE A 111 -13.94 20.00 -7.72
CA ILE A 111 -14.58 19.60 -9.00
C ILE A 111 -16.05 19.99 -9.05
N ALA A 112 -16.78 19.90 -7.93
CA ALA A 112 -18.17 20.31 -7.83
C ALA A 112 -18.35 21.84 -7.82
N GLY A 113 -17.27 22.61 -7.62
CA GLY A 113 -17.32 24.08 -7.50
C GLY A 113 -17.71 24.57 -6.10
N ASP A 114 -17.80 23.67 -5.12
CA ASP A 114 -18.13 23.98 -3.72
C ASP A 114 -16.93 24.54 -2.95
N LEU A 115 -15.70 24.30 -3.43
CA LEU A 115 -14.45 24.80 -2.86
C LEU A 115 -13.62 25.47 -3.94
N ARG A 116 -13.30 26.74 -3.73
CA ARG A 116 -12.37 27.47 -4.61
C ARG A 116 -10.92 27.13 -4.25
N PRO A 117 -9.99 27.09 -5.21
CA PRO A 117 -8.56 26.86 -4.92
C PRO A 117 -7.96 27.84 -3.91
N ALA A 118 -8.45 29.09 -3.87
CA ALA A 118 -7.99 30.09 -2.90
C ALA A 118 -8.37 29.75 -1.43
N ASP A 119 -9.42 28.95 -1.24
CA ASP A 119 -9.91 28.57 0.09
C ASP A 119 -9.34 27.17 0.51
N LEU A 120 -8.59 26.51 -0.38
CA LEU A 120 -8.04 25.18 -0.15
C LEU A 120 -7.13 25.09 1.09
N PRO A 121 -6.23 26.05 1.39
CA PRO A 121 -5.38 25.95 2.58
C PRO A 121 -6.16 25.85 3.89
N GLY A 122 -7.22 26.67 4.04
CA GLY A 122 -8.11 26.65 5.21
C GLY A 122 -8.86 25.33 5.32
N ALA A 123 -9.49 24.90 4.23
CA ALA A 123 -10.25 23.64 4.17
C ALA A 123 -9.35 22.42 4.46
N TRP A 124 -8.11 22.45 3.98
CA TRP A 124 -7.10 21.42 4.28
C TRP A 124 -6.78 21.37 5.77
N SER A 125 -6.45 22.51 6.37
CA SER A 125 -6.12 22.60 7.81
C SER A 125 -7.26 22.07 8.68
N ASP A 126 -8.51 22.46 8.38
CA ASP A 126 -9.69 21.99 9.12
C ASP A 126 -9.96 20.50 8.92
N GLY A 127 -9.81 20.01 7.69
CA GLY A 127 -9.96 18.60 7.36
C GLY A 127 -8.91 17.72 8.04
N LEU A 128 -7.64 18.14 8.01
CA LEU A 128 -6.55 17.41 8.66
C LEU A 128 -6.72 17.39 10.18
N HIS A 129 -7.17 18.53 10.75
CA HIS A 129 -7.47 18.60 12.19
C HIS A 129 -8.61 17.65 12.57
N ARG A 130 -9.67 17.59 11.78
CA ARG A 130 -10.79 16.68 12.03
C ARG A 130 -10.38 15.20 11.98
N LEU A 131 -9.50 14.83 11.06
CA LEU A 131 -9.11 13.43 10.82
C LEU A 131 -7.95 12.97 11.71
N LEU A 132 -6.94 13.82 11.93
CA LEU A 132 -5.70 13.45 12.61
C LEU A 132 -5.36 14.34 13.82
N GLY A 133 -6.19 15.35 14.15
CA GLY A 133 -5.93 16.27 15.26
C GLY A 133 -4.82 17.29 14.99
N LEU A 134 -4.32 17.39 13.76
CA LEU A 134 -3.15 18.18 13.39
C LEU A 134 -3.53 19.42 12.56
N ARG A 135 -2.82 20.54 12.79
CA ARG A 135 -2.92 21.75 11.95
C ARG A 135 -1.54 22.09 11.40
N PRO A 136 -1.33 22.06 10.06
CA PRO A 136 -0.05 22.43 9.49
C PRO A 136 0.23 23.91 9.71
N ALA A 137 1.51 24.26 9.96
CA ALA A 137 1.94 25.64 10.17
C ALA A 137 2.00 26.46 8.89
N ASP A 138 2.10 25.81 7.74
CA ASP A 138 2.22 26.40 6.41
C ASP A 138 1.66 25.47 5.33
N ASP A 139 1.50 25.99 4.11
CA ASP A 139 0.95 25.24 2.98
C ASP A 139 1.92 24.17 2.45
N ARG A 140 3.22 24.28 2.71
CA ARG A 140 4.22 23.27 2.34
C ARG A 140 3.99 21.97 3.12
N HIS A 141 3.63 22.05 4.39
CA HIS A 141 3.22 20.92 5.19
C HIS A 141 1.72 20.61 5.07
N GLY A 142 1.01 21.44 4.32
CA GLY A 142 -0.42 21.32 4.02
C GLY A 142 -0.69 20.94 2.58
N CYS A 143 -1.49 21.76 1.89
CA CYS A 143 -2.05 21.45 0.58
C CYS A 143 -1.04 21.45 -0.60
N LEU A 144 0.17 21.96 -0.41
CA LEU A 144 1.21 22.00 -1.44
C LEU A 144 2.22 20.84 -1.36
N GLN A 145 2.00 19.85 -0.50
CA GLN A 145 2.94 18.74 -0.31
C GLN A 145 2.92 17.69 -1.42
N ASP A 146 1.84 17.61 -2.21
CA ASP A 146 1.65 16.62 -3.28
C ASP A 146 1.60 17.29 -4.66
N ILE A 147 2.18 16.64 -5.65
CA ILE A 147 2.24 17.14 -7.05
C ILE A 147 0.97 16.80 -7.86
N HIS A 148 0.16 15.85 -7.42
CA HIS A 148 -0.90 15.21 -8.20
C HIS A 148 -1.83 16.19 -8.92
N TRP A 149 -2.39 17.17 -8.22
CA TRP A 149 -3.30 18.13 -8.85
C TRP A 149 -2.62 19.07 -9.84
N PHE A 150 -1.35 19.40 -9.59
CA PHE A 150 -0.54 20.24 -10.50
C PHE A 150 -0.18 19.50 -11.78
N ASP A 151 0.01 18.18 -11.73
CA ASP A 151 0.25 17.31 -12.88
C ASP A 151 -1.04 16.85 -13.57
N GLY A 152 -2.21 17.30 -13.10
CA GLY A 152 -3.49 16.90 -13.68
C GLY A 152 -3.96 15.49 -13.28
N ALA A 153 -3.36 14.86 -12.27
CA ALA A 153 -3.72 13.53 -11.79
C ALA A 153 -4.93 13.57 -10.84
N TRP A 154 -6.03 14.15 -11.32
CA TRP A 154 -7.31 14.17 -10.61
C TRP A 154 -7.93 12.77 -10.55
N GLY A 155 -8.52 12.42 -9.39
CA GLY A 155 -9.07 11.08 -9.15
C GLY A 155 -8.03 10.01 -8.78
N TYR A 156 -6.76 10.38 -8.63
CA TYR A 156 -5.69 9.43 -8.39
C TYR A 156 -5.58 8.98 -6.93
N PHE A 157 -5.72 9.88 -5.96
CA PHE A 157 -5.50 9.61 -4.53
C PHE A 157 -6.23 8.38 -3.98
N PRO A 158 -7.49 8.06 -4.39
CA PRO A 158 -8.16 6.84 -3.91
C PRO A 158 -7.40 5.55 -4.22
N THR A 159 -6.57 5.52 -5.28
CA THR A 159 -5.82 4.32 -5.68
C THR A 159 -4.93 3.78 -4.58
N TYR A 160 -4.37 4.66 -3.74
CA TYR A 160 -3.51 4.30 -2.63
C TYR A 160 -4.25 3.47 -1.57
N THR A 161 -5.37 3.97 -1.05
CA THR A 161 -6.14 3.24 -0.02
C THR A 161 -6.85 2.02 -0.61
N LEU A 162 -7.41 2.13 -1.81
CA LEU A 162 -8.01 0.98 -2.50
C LEU A 162 -6.96 -0.08 -2.84
N GLY A 163 -5.74 0.34 -3.18
CA GLY A 163 -4.58 -0.54 -3.36
C GLY A 163 -4.20 -1.28 -2.08
N ALA A 164 -4.13 -0.57 -0.93
CA ALA A 164 -3.87 -1.18 0.37
C ALA A 164 -4.96 -2.21 0.77
N MET A 165 -6.23 -1.88 0.52
CA MET A 165 -7.35 -2.81 0.75
C MET A 165 -7.23 -4.06 -0.14
N ALA A 166 -6.92 -3.89 -1.43
CA ALA A 166 -6.73 -5.00 -2.36
C ALA A 166 -5.50 -5.84 -1.99
N ALA A 167 -4.40 -5.22 -1.55
CA ALA A 167 -3.20 -5.90 -1.07
C ALA A 167 -3.51 -6.82 0.12
N ALA A 168 -4.23 -6.32 1.13
CA ALA A 168 -4.62 -7.10 2.30
C ALA A 168 -5.56 -8.26 1.92
N GLN A 169 -6.52 -8.02 1.02
CA GLN A 169 -7.46 -9.03 0.55
C GLN A 169 -6.76 -10.14 -0.26
N LEU A 170 -5.86 -9.77 -1.18
CA LEU A 170 -5.07 -10.72 -1.98
C LEU A 170 -4.11 -11.53 -1.09
N TYR A 171 -3.45 -10.89 -0.14
CA TYR A 171 -2.54 -11.57 0.76
C TYR A 171 -3.28 -12.56 1.68
N ALA A 172 -4.44 -12.17 2.21
CA ALA A 172 -5.28 -13.08 3.00
C ALA A 172 -5.70 -14.32 2.18
N ALA A 173 -6.11 -14.14 0.91
CA ALA A 173 -6.46 -15.25 0.03
C ALA A 173 -5.25 -16.14 -0.32
N ALA A 174 -4.07 -15.54 -0.48
CA ALA A 174 -2.83 -16.29 -0.69
C ALA A 174 -2.46 -17.14 0.52
N LEU A 175 -2.61 -16.61 1.74
CA LEU A 175 -2.36 -17.36 2.98
C LEU A 175 -3.38 -18.49 3.22
N GLU A 176 -4.63 -18.30 2.83
CA GLU A 176 -5.66 -19.36 2.89
C GLU A 176 -5.32 -20.51 1.93
N ALA A 177 -4.85 -20.17 0.71
CA ALA A 177 -4.48 -21.16 -0.29
C ALA A 177 -3.13 -21.85 -0.01
N GLU A 178 -2.19 -21.13 0.57
CA GLU A 178 -0.80 -21.58 0.80
C GLU A 178 -0.36 -21.18 2.23
N PRO A 179 -0.80 -21.90 3.27
CA PRO A 179 -0.53 -21.52 4.67
C PRO A 179 0.96 -21.49 5.07
N ARG A 180 1.84 -22.09 4.27
CA ARG A 180 3.30 -22.12 4.48
C ARG A 180 4.01 -20.81 4.15
N ILE A 181 3.35 -19.87 3.46
CA ILE A 181 3.96 -18.62 3.01
C ILE A 181 4.69 -17.87 4.14
N PRO A 182 4.15 -17.67 5.36
CA PRO A 182 4.86 -16.97 6.43
C PRO A 182 6.16 -17.67 6.84
N ASP A 183 6.16 -19.01 6.95
CA ASP A 183 7.36 -19.78 7.30
C ASP A 183 8.42 -19.70 6.18
N GLU A 184 8.01 -19.73 4.92
CA GLU A 184 8.91 -19.55 3.78
C GLU A 184 9.51 -18.14 3.76
N ILE A 185 8.71 -17.10 3.99
CA ILE A 185 9.18 -15.71 4.09
C ILE A 185 10.24 -15.57 5.20
N SER A 186 10.07 -16.22 6.35
CA SER A 186 11.02 -16.17 7.46
C SER A 186 12.39 -16.80 7.12
N ARG A 187 12.46 -17.56 6.05
CA ARG A 187 13.70 -18.14 5.49
C ARG A 187 14.20 -17.43 4.23
N GLY A 188 13.52 -16.35 3.80
CA GLY A 188 13.86 -15.64 2.56
C GLY A 188 13.38 -16.34 1.29
N GLU A 189 12.39 -17.22 1.38
CA GLU A 189 11.78 -17.97 0.28
C GLU A 189 10.47 -17.31 -0.14
N PHE A 190 10.41 -16.77 -1.37
CA PHE A 190 9.25 -16.01 -1.85
C PHE A 190 8.54 -16.68 -3.03
N ALA A 191 9.02 -17.83 -3.47
CA ALA A 191 8.57 -18.48 -4.71
C ALA A 191 7.07 -18.86 -4.67
N THR A 192 6.58 -19.34 -3.54
CA THR A 192 5.17 -19.75 -3.37
C THR A 192 4.23 -18.56 -3.50
N LEU A 193 4.50 -17.47 -2.77
CA LEU A 193 3.70 -16.24 -2.86
C LEU A 193 3.73 -15.65 -4.27
N LEU A 194 4.91 -15.52 -4.87
CA LEU A 194 5.05 -14.99 -6.23
C LEU A 194 4.37 -15.89 -7.27
N GLY A 195 4.45 -17.21 -7.10
CA GLY A 195 3.76 -18.17 -7.95
C GLY A 195 2.24 -18.03 -7.85
N TRP A 196 1.70 -17.81 -6.65
CA TRP A 196 0.27 -17.55 -6.45
C TRP A 196 -0.16 -16.24 -7.12
N LEU A 197 0.56 -15.12 -6.88
CA LEU A 197 0.28 -13.82 -7.49
C LEU A 197 0.33 -13.88 -9.02
N ARG A 198 1.33 -14.56 -9.59
CA ARG A 198 1.44 -14.74 -11.04
C ARG A 198 0.25 -15.47 -11.64
N ARG A 199 -0.18 -16.57 -11.02
CA ARG A 199 -1.32 -17.36 -11.52
C ARG A 199 -2.65 -16.61 -11.42
N HIS A 200 -2.88 -15.92 -10.32
CA HIS A 200 -4.19 -15.34 -10.01
C HIS A 200 -4.34 -13.88 -10.45
N LEU A 201 -3.23 -13.17 -10.66
CA LEU A 201 -3.28 -11.74 -10.98
C LEU A 201 -2.40 -11.37 -12.17
N HIS A 202 -1.07 -11.59 -12.09
CA HIS A 202 -0.14 -11.01 -13.06
C HIS A 202 -0.40 -11.54 -14.49
N ALA A 203 -0.52 -12.85 -14.67
CA ALA A 203 -0.79 -13.47 -15.98
C ALA A 203 -2.18 -13.14 -16.55
N ARG A 204 -3.05 -12.51 -15.75
CA ARG A 204 -4.38 -12.08 -16.20
C ARG A 204 -4.35 -10.67 -16.78
N ALA A 205 -3.31 -9.89 -16.56
CA ALA A 205 -3.08 -8.56 -17.13
C ALA A 205 -4.38 -7.71 -17.20
N SER A 206 -4.71 -7.15 -18.35
CA SER A 206 -5.95 -6.38 -18.59
C SER A 206 -7.05 -7.16 -19.33
N PHE A 207 -7.00 -8.51 -19.31
CA PHE A 207 -8.02 -9.35 -19.95
C PHE A 207 -9.42 -9.25 -19.32
N CYS A 208 -9.48 -8.88 -18.03
CA CYS A 208 -10.77 -8.70 -17.35
C CYS A 208 -10.75 -7.42 -16.50
N SER A 209 -11.92 -7.06 -15.95
CA SER A 209 -12.03 -5.90 -15.08
C SER A 209 -11.29 -6.11 -13.76
N THR A 210 -10.92 -5.03 -13.07
CA THR A 210 -10.36 -5.08 -11.71
C THR A 210 -11.25 -5.85 -10.75
N ARG A 211 -12.59 -5.66 -10.89
CA ARG A 211 -13.58 -6.36 -10.07
C ARG A 211 -13.53 -7.86 -10.30
N ASP A 212 -13.49 -8.29 -11.55
CA ASP A 212 -13.50 -9.71 -11.90
C ASP A 212 -12.19 -10.38 -11.50
N LEU A 213 -11.04 -9.70 -11.66
CA LEU A 213 -9.74 -10.18 -11.17
C LEU A 213 -9.74 -10.43 -9.66
N LEU A 214 -10.31 -9.50 -8.88
CA LEU A 214 -10.40 -9.66 -7.43
C LEU A 214 -11.37 -10.81 -7.05
N ILE A 215 -12.49 -10.94 -7.73
CA ILE A 215 -13.44 -12.06 -7.51
C ILE A 215 -12.77 -13.40 -7.84
N ASP A 216 -12.09 -13.50 -8.96
CA ASP A 216 -11.38 -14.73 -9.38
C ASP A 216 -10.29 -15.13 -8.38
N ALA A 217 -9.52 -14.15 -7.90
CA ALA A 217 -8.41 -14.39 -6.97
C ALA A 217 -8.87 -14.61 -5.51
N THR A 218 -9.94 -13.93 -5.06
CA THR A 218 -10.32 -13.86 -3.65
C THR A 218 -11.77 -14.25 -3.36
N ARG A 219 -12.53 -14.69 -4.40
CA ARG A 219 -13.95 -15.07 -4.37
C ARG A 219 -14.91 -13.93 -4.05
N THR A 220 -14.43 -12.72 -3.83
CA THR A 220 -15.26 -11.56 -3.50
C THR A 220 -14.74 -10.31 -4.22
N PRO A 221 -15.62 -9.32 -4.53
CA PRO A 221 -15.14 -8.00 -4.95
C PRO A 221 -14.33 -7.33 -3.85
N LEU A 222 -13.76 -6.17 -4.13
CA LEU A 222 -13.01 -5.39 -3.13
C LEU A 222 -13.88 -5.12 -1.89
N ARG A 223 -13.32 -5.39 -0.71
CA ARG A 223 -13.98 -5.25 0.60
C ARG A 223 -13.05 -4.58 1.61
N THR A 224 -13.63 -3.90 2.60
CA THR A 224 -12.89 -3.25 3.68
C THR A 224 -12.43 -4.22 4.77
N GLU A 225 -13.16 -5.33 4.97
CA GLU A 225 -12.94 -6.25 6.08
C GLU A 225 -11.53 -6.87 6.12
N PRO A 226 -10.93 -7.35 5.01
CA PRO A 226 -9.59 -7.92 5.06
C PRO A 226 -8.54 -6.89 5.52
N PHE A 227 -8.65 -5.64 5.05
CA PHE A 227 -7.75 -4.57 5.48
C PHE A 227 -7.97 -4.20 6.95
N ARG A 228 -9.21 -4.07 7.40
CA ARG A 228 -9.53 -3.82 8.81
C ARG A 228 -9.02 -4.93 9.72
N MET A 229 -9.21 -6.19 9.35
CA MET A 229 -8.69 -7.35 10.11
C MET A 229 -7.16 -7.37 10.15
N HIS A 230 -6.50 -6.99 9.05
CA HIS A 230 -5.06 -6.84 9.00
C HIS A 230 -4.58 -5.79 10.00
N LEU A 231 -5.17 -4.59 10.00
CA LEU A 231 -4.82 -3.53 10.95
C LEU A 231 -5.08 -3.95 12.40
N GLN A 232 -6.21 -4.58 12.68
CA GLN A 232 -6.54 -5.07 14.03
C GLN A 232 -5.50 -6.08 14.53
N ARG A 233 -5.14 -7.09 13.72
CA ARG A 233 -4.10 -8.07 14.09
C ARG A 233 -2.75 -7.44 14.34
N ARG A 234 -2.32 -6.54 13.45
CA ARG A 234 -0.98 -5.95 13.50
C ARG A 234 -0.82 -4.97 14.65
N TYR A 235 -1.82 -4.13 14.90
CA TYR A 235 -1.70 -2.99 15.80
C TYR A 235 -2.41 -3.15 17.14
N LEU A 236 -3.40 -4.04 17.23
CA LEU A 236 -4.17 -4.28 18.46
C LEU A 236 -3.95 -5.69 19.04
N GLY A 237 -3.28 -6.57 18.33
CA GLY A 237 -2.95 -7.93 18.80
C GLY A 237 -4.17 -8.86 18.91
N ASN A 238 -5.26 -8.57 18.18
CA ASN A 238 -6.53 -9.32 18.21
C ASN A 238 -6.68 -10.22 16.97
#